data_79f84a0cbf41b11e970f8cfec18a1410
#
_entry.id   79f84a0cbf41b11e970f8cfec18a1410
#
_cell.length_a   1.000
_cell.length_b   1.000
_cell.length_c   1.000
_cell.angle_alpha   90.00
_cell.angle_beta   90.00
_cell.angle_gamma   90.00
#
_symmetry.space_group_name_H-M   'P 1'
#
loop_
_entity.id
_entity.type
_entity.pdbx_description
1 polymer ?
#
loop_
_entity_poly.entity_id
_entity_poly.type
_entity_poly.pdbx_seq_one_letter_code
_entity_poly.pdbx_strand_id
1 'polypeptide(L)' 'MKVTSIRYFKTNRGVGYQCKTNIKGIEVCNDGMGGATYIDGAFQNIKLLREYTEWDLEDLIDNYENNSWHKIK' A
#
# COMPACT_ATOMS: atom_id res chain seq x y z
N MET A 1 -7.26 -6.73 -5.74
CA MET A 1 -6.01 -5.94 -5.88
C MET A 1 -4.90 -6.59 -5.09
N LYS A 2 -3.69 -6.57 -5.58
CA LYS A 2 -2.50 -7.10 -4.89
C LYS A 2 -1.38 -6.09 -4.96
N VAL A 3 -0.57 -6.01 -3.88
CA VAL A 3 0.65 -5.20 -3.88
C VAL A 3 1.75 -5.98 -4.62
N THR A 4 2.45 -5.31 -5.51
CA THR A 4 3.51 -5.91 -6.33
C THR A 4 4.91 -5.44 -5.95
N SER A 5 5.03 -4.28 -5.31
CA SER A 5 6.30 -3.79 -4.79
C SER A 5 6.07 -2.76 -3.68
N ILE A 6 7.04 -2.60 -2.78
CA ILE A 6 7.00 -1.62 -1.70
C ILE A 6 8.28 -0.80 -1.72
N ARG A 7 8.14 0.51 -1.61
CA ARG A 7 9.25 1.43 -1.48
C ARG A 7 9.08 2.23 -0.20
N TYR A 8 10.08 2.19 0.67
CA TYR A 8 10.09 2.94 1.93
C TYR A 8 10.87 4.24 1.77
N PHE A 9 10.47 5.26 2.52
CA PHE A 9 11.17 6.54 2.54
C PHE A 9 11.02 7.21 3.90
N LYS A 10 11.98 8.05 4.26
CA LYS A 10 11.93 8.81 5.50
C LYS A 10 11.20 10.12 5.27
N THR A 11 10.35 10.49 6.24
CA THR A 11 9.66 11.77 6.27
C THR A 11 9.89 12.42 7.64
N ASN A 12 9.49 13.67 7.78
CA ASN A 12 9.55 14.35 9.07
C ASN A 12 8.66 13.70 10.12
N ARG A 13 7.72 12.86 9.70
CA ARG A 13 6.79 12.16 10.57
C ARG A 13 7.18 10.70 10.84
N GLY A 14 8.31 10.27 10.32
CA GLY A 14 8.78 8.90 10.44
C GLY A 14 8.93 8.24 9.08
N VAL A 15 8.81 6.91 9.04
CA VAL A 15 8.97 6.15 7.80
C VAL A 15 7.62 5.97 7.12
N GLY A 16 7.54 6.47 5.89
CA GLY A 16 6.39 6.23 5.02
C GLY A 16 6.69 5.15 3.99
N TYR A 17 5.70 4.81 3.17
CA TYR A 17 5.89 3.84 2.10
C TYR A 17 4.96 4.12 0.93
N GLN A 18 5.37 3.62 -0.22
CA GLN A 18 4.61 3.70 -1.46
C GLN A 18 4.64 2.33 -2.11
N CYS A 19 3.47 1.76 -2.34
CA CYS A 19 3.34 0.42 -2.88
C CYS A 19 2.72 0.48 -4.27
N LYS A 20 3.32 -0.25 -5.21
CA LYS A 20 2.69 -0.47 -6.51
C LYS A 20 1.74 -1.65 -6.42
N THR A 21 0.69 -1.63 -7.23
CA THR A 21 -0.30 -2.69 -7.26
C THR A 21 -0.37 -3.32 -8.65
N ASN A 22 -1.11 -4.42 -8.74
CA ASN A 22 -1.36 -5.08 -10.04
C ASN A 22 -2.35 -4.30 -10.93
N ILE A 23 -2.92 -3.21 -10.41
CA ILE A 23 -3.77 -2.33 -11.21
C ILE A 23 -2.95 -1.13 -11.63
N LYS A 24 -2.80 -0.94 -12.94
CA LYS A 24 -2.01 0.16 -13.50
C LYS A 24 -2.52 1.51 -13.01
N GLY A 25 -1.62 2.34 -12.52
CA GLY A 25 -1.96 3.69 -12.05
C GLY A 25 -2.49 3.77 -10.64
N ILE A 26 -2.66 2.63 -9.96
CA ILE A 26 -3.15 2.59 -8.58
C ILE A 26 -2.01 2.20 -7.65
N GLU A 27 -1.82 3.01 -6.61
CA GLU A 27 -0.79 2.78 -5.59
C GLU A 27 -1.40 2.86 -4.20
N VAL A 28 -0.75 2.20 -3.23
CA VAL A 28 -1.12 2.28 -1.81
C VAL A 28 0.00 3.01 -1.09
N CYS A 29 -0.34 4.06 -0.36
CA CYS A 29 0.64 4.97 0.21
C CYS A 29 0.38 5.22 1.69
N ASN A 30 1.46 5.56 2.42
CA ASN A 30 1.41 6.03 3.80
C ASN A 30 2.49 7.08 4.00
N ASP A 31 2.12 8.24 4.53
CA ASP A 31 3.01 9.39 4.66
C ASP A 31 3.96 9.31 5.84
N GLY A 32 3.81 8.31 6.71
CA GLY A 32 4.67 8.12 7.86
C GLY A 32 3.89 7.98 9.15
N MET A 33 4.59 8.05 10.29
CA MET A 33 3.99 7.83 11.60
C MET A 33 2.83 8.78 11.84
N GLY A 34 1.67 8.23 12.24
CA GLY A 34 0.44 8.98 12.43
C GLY A 34 -0.34 9.25 11.17
N GLY A 35 0.21 8.94 9.98
CA GLY A 35 -0.50 9.05 8.73
C GLY A 35 -1.34 7.79 8.44
N ALA A 36 -2.44 7.96 7.75
CA ALA A 36 -3.28 6.85 7.35
C ALA A 36 -2.76 6.21 6.06
N THR A 37 -3.03 4.93 5.88
CA THR A 37 -2.79 4.24 4.62
C THR A 37 -3.95 4.55 3.67
N TYR A 38 -3.63 4.96 2.46
CA TYR A 38 -4.63 5.38 1.48
C TYR A 38 -4.29 4.89 0.07
N ILE A 39 -5.28 4.94 -0.82
CA ILE A 39 -5.11 4.58 -2.22
C ILE A 39 -4.88 5.86 -3.03
N ASP A 40 -3.75 5.90 -3.76
CA ASP A 40 -3.43 6.99 -4.67
C ASP A 40 -3.85 6.62 -6.09
N GLY A 41 -4.38 7.59 -6.82
CA GLY A 41 -4.87 7.39 -8.19
C GLY A 41 -6.29 6.85 -8.27
N ALA A 42 -6.92 6.53 -7.15
CA ALA A 42 -8.23 5.90 -7.12
C ALA A 42 -9.39 6.86 -7.42
N PHE A 43 -9.15 8.14 -7.56
CA PHE A 43 -10.21 9.08 -7.90
C PHE A 43 -10.87 8.76 -9.24
N GLN A 44 -10.16 8.05 -10.13
CA GLN A 44 -10.71 7.57 -11.40
C GLN A 44 -11.45 6.25 -11.24
N ASN A 45 -11.42 5.66 -10.03
CA ASN A 45 -12.03 4.38 -9.75
C ASN A 45 -12.61 4.40 -8.33
N ILE A 46 -13.72 5.10 -8.20
CA ILE A 46 -14.39 5.32 -6.90
C ILE A 46 -14.75 4.01 -6.21
N LYS A 47 -15.00 2.94 -6.96
CA LYS A 47 -15.31 1.63 -6.38
C LYS A 47 -14.18 1.14 -5.48
N LEU A 48 -12.92 1.34 -5.86
CA LEU A 48 -11.79 0.93 -5.04
C LEU A 48 -11.76 1.64 -3.70
N LEU A 49 -12.07 2.94 -3.69
CA LEU A 49 -12.13 3.70 -2.45
C LEU A 49 -13.19 3.19 -1.48
N ARG A 50 -14.28 2.64 -2.01
CA ARG A 50 -15.39 2.12 -1.21
C ARG A 50 -15.19 0.67 -0.78
N GLU A 51 -14.47 -0.12 -1.57
CA GLU A 51 -14.29 -1.56 -1.34
C GLU A 51 -13.16 -1.84 -0.34
N TYR A 52 -12.19 -0.94 -0.23
CA TYR A 52 -11.02 -1.15 0.61
C TYR A 52 -11.00 -0.18 1.78
N THR A 53 -10.99 -0.74 3.00
CA THR A 53 -10.72 0.02 4.21
C THR A 53 -9.21 0.11 4.43
N GLU A 54 -8.78 0.96 5.37
CA GLU A 54 -7.37 1.04 5.75
C GLU A 54 -6.81 -0.33 6.17
N TRP A 55 -7.60 -1.10 6.89
CA TRP A 55 -7.23 -2.46 7.34
C TRP A 55 -7.01 -3.39 6.16
N ASP A 56 -7.87 -3.31 5.15
CA ASP A 56 -7.73 -4.12 3.93
C ASP A 56 -6.44 -3.79 3.20
N LEU A 57 -6.08 -2.51 3.14
CA LEU A 57 -4.84 -2.07 2.49
C LEU A 57 -3.61 -2.58 3.25
N GLU A 58 -3.65 -2.55 4.57
CA GLU A 58 -2.57 -3.07 5.39
C GLU A 58 -2.42 -4.59 5.22
N ASP A 59 -3.52 -5.31 5.09
CA ASP A 59 -3.50 -6.75 4.82
C ASP A 59 -2.83 -7.06 3.47
N LEU A 60 -3.06 -6.25 2.46
CA LEU A 60 -2.41 -6.42 1.16
C LEU A 60 -0.88 -6.28 1.28
N ILE A 61 -0.44 -5.34 2.08
CA ILE A 61 0.99 -5.12 2.33
C ILE A 61 1.58 -6.28 3.10
N ASP A 62 0.90 -6.73 4.14
CA ASP A 62 1.34 -7.87 4.95
C ASP A 62 1.45 -9.14 4.11
N ASN A 63 0.49 -9.39 3.24
CA ASN A 63 0.52 -10.53 2.34
C ASN A 63 1.73 -10.48 1.40
N TYR A 64 2.04 -9.31 0.88
CA TYR A 64 3.22 -9.14 0.02
C TYR A 64 4.51 -9.39 0.79
N GLU A 65 4.64 -8.83 1.98
CA GLU A 65 5.84 -9.00 2.80
C GLU A 65 6.02 -10.46 3.23
N ASN A 66 4.95 -11.14 3.62
CA ASN A 66 5.00 -12.54 4.00
C ASN A 66 5.44 -13.42 2.83
N ASN A 67 4.94 -13.16 1.63
CA ASN A 67 5.35 -13.90 0.44
C ASN A 67 6.83 -13.66 0.12
N SER A 68 7.32 -12.43 0.32
CA SER A 68 8.73 -12.10 0.10
C SER A 68 9.63 -12.85 1.09
N TRP A 69 9.22 -12.95 2.35
CA TRP A 69 9.94 -13.72 3.36
C TRP A 69 10.03 -15.19 3.00
N HIS A 70 8.94 -15.77 2.51
CA HIS A 70 8.91 -17.17 2.08
C HIS A 70 9.86 -17.42 0.91
N LYS A 71 10.00 -16.47 0.00
CA LYS A 71 10.90 -16.58 -1.14
C LYS A 71 12.37 -16.54 -0.74
N ILE A 72 12.70 -15.87 0.36
CA ILE A 72 14.08 -15.75 0.84
C ILE A 72 14.54 -17.03 1.52
N LYS A 73 13.61 -17.80 2.02
CA LYS A 73 13.92 -19.11 2.60
C LYS A 73 14.03 -20.19 1.54
#